data_88e46233666924cc60b88e1d687a9b40
#
_entry.id   88e46233666924cc60b88e1d687a9b40
#
_cell.length_a   1.000
_cell.length_b   1.000
_cell.length_c   1.000
_cell.angle_alpha   90.00
_cell.angle_beta   90.00
_cell.angle_gamma   90.00
#
_symmetry.space_group_name_H-M   'P 1'
#
loop_
_entity.id
_entity.type
_entity.pdbx_description
1 polymer ?
#
loop_
_entity_poly.entity_id
_entity_poly.type
_entity_poly.pdbx_seq_one_letter_code
_entity_poly.pdbx_strand_id
1 'polypeptide(L)'
;MPAPRHEIADLLDVDVPPGGTVITLSDLHLPPVRTDVSGRSCETLARRLDDQAGPLTVVLAGDVVELLGYPDATVTDILRAHEDLCVALTAVTARGGQVIYAIGNHDSDLAWDVKAADAVRDMTGARLCLSADLILGDGRKIRVEHGHQLDPYNCFHDPRNALDTPIGHHIVREVVPKIEWLGQGWVDGAHEMADPTDFPSFVGSRMVYRKLGRRLWWLIAIPLAILVLLRIPVLSSIRTRYPDTDIWVHRGEILGYGAIADLVMLAVVVAILARRAWLSISALALDERGYGQNHAARQRAADLVADGYHGFISGHTHHPELAATAAGFYANSGSCTSVVEGIGGRFGLPPAYVRNQQICWVELDTEKAELVSARVELPGATRMERFVARGRNPHSDIPVCVASWPAGPDWPPPDKKAARKRPAPRYPQPQQFPPNYGPRPPDQGPRPPQDPS
;
A
#
# COMPACT_ATOMS: atom_id res chain seq x y z
N MET A 1 -36.14 5.62 27.87
CA MET A 1 -35.44 6.36 26.81
C MET A 1 -34.83 5.32 25.90
N PRO A 2 -35.01 5.34 24.60
CA PRO A 2 -34.22 4.46 23.73
C PRO A 2 -32.76 4.84 23.89
N ALA A 3 -31.89 3.84 24.00
CA ALA A 3 -30.44 4.06 24.06
C ALA A 3 -30.00 4.91 22.85
N PRO A 4 -29.05 5.82 23.00
CA PRO A 4 -28.56 6.59 21.88
C PRO A 4 -28.01 5.61 20.83
N ARG A 5 -28.51 5.67 19.61
CA ARG A 5 -28.16 4.78 18.47
C ARG A 5 -26.71 4.90 17.98
N HIS A 6 -25.85 5.62 18.71
CA HIS A 6 -24.59 6.15 18.17
C HIS A 6 -23.34 5.75 18.96
N GLU A 7 -23.44 4.81 19.89
CA GLU A 7 -22.26 4.36 20.60
C GLU A 7 -21.54 3.30 19.72
N ILE A 8 -20.54 3.76 18.98
CA ILE A 8 -19.63 2.85 18.26
C ILE A 8 -18.75 2.18 19.32
N ALA A 9 -18.74 0.85 19.35
CA ALA A 9 -17.96 0.08 20.31
C ALA A 9 -16.46 0.25 20.06
N ASP A 10 -15.68 0.44 21.13
CA ASP A 10 -14.21 0.40 21.04
C ASP A 10 -13.75 -0.99 20.61
N LEU A 11 -14.35 -2.01 21.21
CA LEU A 11 -14.12 -3.41 20.91
C LEU A 11 -15.46 -4.14 20.84
N LEU A 12 -15.67 -4.84 19.73
CA LEU A 12 -16.87 -5.63 19.47
C LEU A 12 -16.55 -7.12 19.50
N ASP A 13 -17.15 -7.85 20.44
CA ASP A 13 -17.11 -9.32 20.41
C ASP A 13 -18.08 -9.84 19.34
N VAL A 14 -17.57 -10.73 18.48
CA VAL A 14 -18.28 -11.31 17.35
C VAL A 14 -18.17 -12.84 17.38
N ASP A 15 -19.24 -13.50 17.75
CA ASP A 15 -19.30 -14.96 17.70
C ASP A 15 -19.39 -15.44 16.24
N VAL A 16 -18.41 -16.24 15.82
CA VAL A 16 -18.39 -16.89 14.51
C VAL A 16 -19.09 -18.24 14.65
N PRO A 17 -20.16 -18.51 13.89
CA PRO A 17 -20.87 -19.78 13.98
C PRO A 17 -19.96 -20.98 13.70
N PRO A 18 -20.17 -22.13 14.36
CA PRO A 18 -19.40 -23.34 14.08
C PRO A 18 -19.45 -23.72 12.59
N GLY A 19 -18.30 -23.99 12.00
CA GLY A 19 -18.16 -24.24 10.56
C GLY A 19 -18.39 -23.02 9.66
N GLY A 20 -18.49 -21.82 10.26
CA GLY A 20 -18.59 -20.56 9.52
C GLY A 20 -17.24 -20.13 8.95
N THR A 21 -17.30 -19.45 7.83
CA THR A 21 -16.14 -18.79 7.20
C THR A 21 -16.13 -17.33 7.59
N VAL A 22 -14.94 -16.77 7.81
CA VAL A 22 -14.74 -15.33 7.95
C VAL A 22 -13.98 -14.83 6.72
N ILE A 23 -14.45 -13.75 6.13
CA ILE A 23 -13.74 -13.01 5.07
C ILE A 23 -13.42 -11.63 5.62
N THR A 24 -12.13 -11.32 5.77
CA THR A 24 -11.65 -10.00 6.19
C THR A 24 -10.98 -9.28 5.03
N LEU A 25 -11.45 -8.08 4.74
CA LEU A 25 -10.92 -7.21 3.69
C LEU A 25 -10.85 -5.77 4.19
N SER A 26 -9.93 -4.99 3.63
CA SER A 26 -9.72 -3.58 4.00
C SER A 26 -9.30 -2.75 2.79
N ASP A 27 -9.15 -1.46 3.00
CA ASP A 27 -8.48 -0.55 2.06
C ASP A 27 -9.07 -0.62 0.64
N LEU A 28 -10.41 -0.51 0.54
CA LEU A 28 -11.11 -0.41 -0.73
C LEU A 28 -11.02 0.99 -1.33
N HIS A 29 -10.94 2.01 -0.47
CA HIS A 29 -10.88 3.42 -0.87
C HIS A 29 -11.90 3.77 -1.96
N LEU A 30 -13.15 3.41 -1.73
CA LEU A 30 -14.23 3.62 -2.69
C LEU A 30 -14.46 5.12 -2.91
N PRO A 31 -14.25 5.63 -4.15
CA PRO A 31 -14.45 7.06 -4.45
C PRO A 31 -15.93 7.37 -4.69
N PRO A 32 -16.34 8.65 -4.67
CA PRO A 32 -17.74 9.05 -4.93
C PRO A 32 -18.20 8.77 -6.36
N VAL A 33 -17.26 8.54 -7.28
CA VAL A 33 -17.55 8.16 -8.67
C VAL A 33 -16.93 6.82 -8.95
N ARG A 34 -17.72 5.85 -9.40
CA ARG A 34 -17.25 4.51 -9.75
C ARG A 34 -16.18 4.58 -10.85
N THR A 35 -15.05 3.97 -10.61
CA THR A 35 -13.95 3.82 -11.56
C THR A 35 -13.84 2.36 -12.01
N ASP A 36 -13.06 2.10 -13.07
CA ASP A 36 -12.78 0.73 -13.51
C ASP A 36 -12.10 -0.11 -12.41
N VAL A 37 -11.27 0.54 -11.58
CA VAL A 37 -10.58 -0.11 -10.46
C VAL A 37 -11.58 -0.46 -9.36
N SER A 38 -12.33 0.51 -8.84
CA SER A 38 -13.31 0.26 -7.78
C SER A 38 -14.43 -0.68 -8.24
N GLY A 39 -14.85 -0.56 -9.51
CA GLY A 39 -15.84 -1.46 -10.10
C GLY A 39 -15.39 -2.91 -10.12
N ARG A 40 -14.18 -3.18 -10.62
CA ARG A 40 -13.64 -4.55 -10.64
C ARG A 40 -13.46 -5.12 -9.24
N SER A 41 -13.01 -4.31 -8.27
CA SER A 41 -12.90 -4.72 -6.88
C SER A 41 -14.25 -5.12 -6.30
N CYS A 42 -15.27 -4.27 -6.43
CA CYS A 42 -16.62 -4.54 -5.94
C CYS A 42 -17.24 -5.78 -6.61
N GLU A 43 -17.13 -5.92 -7.93
CA GLU A 43 -17.64 -7.09 -8.65
C GLU A 43 -16.94 -8.41 -8.26
N THR A 44 -15.63 -8.36 -7.99
CA THR A 44 -14.88 -9.55 -7.58
C THR A 44 -15.26 -9.95 -6.17
N LEU A 45 -15.37 -8.97 -5.25
CA LEU A 45 -15.80 -9.22 -3.88
C LEU A 45 -17.26 -9.69 -3.81
N ALA A 46 -18.17 -9.02 -4.52
CA ALA A 46 -19.58 -9.41 -4.56
C ALA A 46 -19.75 -10.87 -5.01
N ARG A 47 -19.09 -11.27 -6.11
CA ARG A 47 -19.08 -12.67 -6.56
C ARG A 47 -18.54 -13.63 -5.48
N ARG A 48 -17.43 -13.26 -4.82
CA ARG A 48 -16.86 -14.10 -3.76
C ARG A 48 -17.82 -14.28 -2.58
N LEU A 49 -18.53 -13.21 -2.18
CA LEU A 49 -19.53 -13.26 -1.12
C LEU A 49 -20.74 -14.09 -1.51
N ASP A 50 -21.20 -14.01 -2.76
CA ASP A 50 -22.33 -14.79 -3.27
C ASP A 50 -22.01 -16.29 -3.42
N ASP A 51 -20.78 -16.62 -3.81
CA ASP A 51 -20.33 -18.00 -3.98
C ASP A 51 -20.15 -18.76 -2.65
N GLN A 52 -20.14 -18.03 -1.51
CA GLN A 52 -19.93 -18.65 -0.21
C GLN A 52 -21.18 -19.41 0.27
N ALA A 53 -21.06 -20.72 0.37
CA ALA A 53 -22.05 -21.56 1.00
C ALA A 53 -21.82 -21.64 2.52
N GLY A 54 -22.89 -21.62 3.30
CA GLY A 54 -22.82 -21.72 4.77
C GLY A 54 -22.77 -20.40 5.51
N PRO A 55 -22.60 -20.43 6.84
CA PRO A 55 -22.53 -19.22 7.65
C PRO A 55 -21.32 -18.37 7.29
N LEU A 56 -21.52 -17.07 7.06
CA LEU A 56 -20.49 -16.13 6.64
C LEU A 56 -20.44 -14.94 7.59
N THR A 57 -19.25 -14.62 8.06
CA THR A 57 -18.93 -13.37 8.73
C THR A 57 -18.01 -12.55 7.83
N VAL A 58 -18.44 -11.37 7.42
CA VAL A 58 -17.62 -10.43 6.64
C VAL A 58 -17.10 -9.36 7.57
N VAL A 59 -15.79 -9.10 7.55
CA VAL A 59 -15.18 -8.01 8.30
C VAL A 59 -14.54 -7.03 7.33
N LEU A 60 -15.11 -5.83 7.28
CA LEU A 60 -14.56 -4.67 6.58
C LEU A 60 -13.59 -3.99 7.56
N ALA A 61 -12.30 -4.23 7.40
CA ALA A 61 -11.29 -3.81 8.37
C ALA A 61 -10.73 -2.40 8.07
N GLY A 62 -11.62 -1.44 7.81
CA GLY A 62 -11.33 -0.03 7.64
C GLY A 62 -10.97 0.41 6.23
N ASP A 63 -11.03 1.72 6.02
CA ASP A 63 -10.72 2.41 4.76
C ASP A 63 -11.53 1.87 3.57
N VAL A 64 -12.82 1.61 3.82
CA VAL A 64 -13.75 1.13 2.80
C VAL A 64 -14.23 2.28 1.93
N VAL A 65 -14.62 3.40 2.53
CA VAL A 65 -15.03 4.62 1.82
C VAL A 65 -13.95 5.68 1.91
N GLU A 66 -13.69 6.37 0.79
CA GLU A 66 -12.63 7.37 0.70
C GLU A 66 -13.19 8.76 1.01
N LEU A 67 -13.25 9.12 2.30
CA LEU A 67 -13.69 10.45 2.74
C LEU A 67 -12.52 11.43 2.87
N LEU A 68 -11.32 10.92 3.14
CA LEU A 68 -10.16 11.77 3.34
C LEU A 68 -9.76 12.51 2.07
N GLY A 69 -9.76 11.82 0.93
CA GLY A 69 -9.47 12.39 -0.38
C GLY A 69 -10.63 13.18 -1.01
N TYR A 70 -11.86 12.98 -0.51
CA TYR A 70 -13.08 13.59 -1.04
C TYR A 70 -13.93 14.21 0.07
N PRO A 71 -13.45 15.30 0.70
CA PRO A 71 -14.10 15.89 1.88
C PRO A 71 -15.52 16.43 1.63
N ASP A 72 -15.90 16.68 0.37
CA ASP A 72 -17.24 17.15 -0.02
C ASP A 72 -18.19 15.99 -0.35
N ALA A 73 -17.71 14.74 -0.39
CA ALA A 73 -18.53 13.58 -0.70
C ALA A 73 -19.27 13.09 0.54
N THR A 74 -20.48 12.56 0.34
CA THR A 74 -21.18 11.86 1.41
C THR A 74 -20.99 10.34 1.30
N VAL A 75 -21.00 9.65 2.45
CA VAL A 75 -20.97 8.18 2.49
C VAL A 75 -22.07 7.58 1.61
N THR A 76 -23.28 8.18 1.63
CA THR A 76 -24.40 7.73 0.82
C THR A 76 -24.10 7.80 -0.67
N ASP A 77 -23.45 8.85 -1.15
CA ASP A 77 -23.10 8.98 -2.58
C ASP A 77 -22.04 7.94 -2.98
N ILE A 78 -21.05 7.73 -2.13
CA ILE A 78 -20.00 6.72 -2.34
C ILE A 78 -20.61 5.32 -2.42
N LEU A 79 -21.44 4.94 -1.44
CA LEU A 79 -22.04 3.61 -1.40
C LEU A 79 -23.04 3.39 -2.54
N ARG A 80 -23.78 4.41 -2.98
CA ARG A 80 -24.65 4.33 -4.18
C ARG A 80 -23.87 4.10 -5.46
N ALA A 81 -22.71 4.71 -5.59
CA ALA A 81 -21.84 4.48 -6.75
C ALA A 81 -21.30 3.02 -6.80
N HIS A 82 -21.38 2.30 -5.68
CA HIS A 82 -20.90 0.92 -5.51
C HIS A 82 -22.01 0.00 -4.96
N GLU A 83 -23.23 0.16 -5.47
CA GLU A 83 -24.43 -0.55 -5.01
C GLU A 83 -24.31 -2.08 -5.08
N ASP A 84 -23.59 -2.61 -6.06
CA ASP A 84 -23.35 -4.05 -6.21
C ASP A 84 -22.67 -4.68 -4.97
N LEU A 85 -21.68 -4.01 -4.39
CA LEU A 85 -21.06 -4.46 -3.14
C LEU A 85 -22.03 -4.34 -1.96
N CYS A 86 -22.79 -3.24 -1.88
CA CYS A 86 -23.77 -3.03 -0.82
C CYS A 86 -24.86 -4.11 -0.84
N VAL A 87 -25.34 -4.47 -2.03
CA VAL A 87 -26.33 -5.55 -2.23
C VAL A 87 -25.76 -6.90 -1.78
N ALA A 88 -24.51 -7.21 -2.14
CA ALA A 88 -23.86 -8.45 -1.72
C ALA A 88 -23.69 -8.53 -0.19
N LEU A 89 -23.28 -7.42 0.46
CA LEU A 89 -23.15 -7.34 1.92
C LEU A 89 -24.50 -7.50 2.61
N THR A 90 -25.53 -6.82 2.12
CA THR A 90 -26.91 -6.95 2.65
C THR A 90 -27.44 -8.38 2.48
N ALA A 91 -27.12 -9.03 1.36
CA ALA A 91 -27.48 -10.43 1.13
C ALA A 91 -26.81 -11.38 2.13
N VAL A 92 -25.60 -11.09 2.60
CA VAL A 92 -24.94 -11.84 3.67
C VAL A 92 -25.79 -11.79 4.95
N THR A 93 -26.20 -10.59 5.38
CA THR A 93 -27.04 -10.45 6.60
C THR A 93 -28.42 -11.07 6.42
N ALA A 94 -29.04 -10.96 5.24
CA ALA A 94 -30.34 -11.57 4.94
C ALA A 94 -30.29 -13.12 4.99
N ARG A 95 -29.11 -13.74 4.75
CA ARG A 95 -28.89 -15.18 4.87
C ARG A 95 -28.52 -15.61 6.30
N GLY A 96 -28.59 -14.70 7.28
CA GLY A 96 -28.21 -14.98 8.68
C GLY A 96 -26.70 -14.88 8.95
N GLY A 97 -25.92 -14.38 8.02
CA GLY A 97 -24.51 -14.00 8.23
C GLY A 97 -24.37 -12.67 8.95
N GLN A 98 -23.13 -12.24 9.14
CA GLN A 98 -22.82 -10.98 9.83
C GLN A 98 -21.89 -10.12 8.97
N VAL A 99 -22.08 -8.80 9.02
CA VAL A 99 -21.16 -7.81 8.45
C VAL A 99 -20.69 -6.90 9.57
N ILE A 100 -19.37 -6.82 9.75
CA ILE A 100 -18.70 -6.00 10.75
C ILE A 100 -17.88 -4.96 10.02
N TYR A 101 -17.90 -3.71 10.48
CA TYR A 101 -17.12 -2.63 9.93
C TYR A 101 -16.23 -2.03 11.04
N ALA A 102 -14.94 -2.35 11.01
CA ALA A 102 -13.96 -1.68 11.83
C ALA A 102 -13.53 -0.39 11.12
N ILE A 103 -13.58 0.75 11.81
CA ILE A 103 -13.33 2.07 11.20
C ILE A 103 -11.84 2.28 10.98
N GLY A 104 -11.46 2.77 9.79
CA GLY A 104 -10.10 3.14 9.43
C GLY A 104 -9.81 4.64 9.61
N ASN A 105 -8.70 5.10 9.05
CA ASN A 105 -8.35 6.52 9.11
C ASN A 105 -8.93 7.34 7.95
N HIS A 106 -9.16 6.75 6.77
CA HIS A 106 -9.80 7.43 5.64
C HIS A 106 -11.32 7.56 5.80
N ASP A 107 -11.91 6.73 6.62
CA ASP A 107 -13.35 6.74 6.93
C ASP A 107 -13.62 7.03 8.42
N SER A 108 -12.68 7.68 9.09
CA SER A 108 -12.76 8.04 10.51
C SER A 108 -13.97 8.91 10.89
N ASP A 109 -14.55 9.61 9.92
CA ASP A 109 -15.78 10.39 10.10
C ASP A 109 -16.94 9.53 10.58
N LEU A 110 -16.93 8.22 10.27
CA LEU A 110 -17.90 7.26 10.78
C LEU A 110 -17.93 7.14 12.29
N ALA A 111 -16.85 7.52 12.98
CA ALA A 111 -16.75 7.43 14.44
C ALA A 111 -17.51 8.55 15.15
N TRP A 112 -17.75 9.70 14.49
CA TRP A 112 -18.39 10.87 15.09
C TRP A 112 -19.57 11.42 14.29
N ASP A 113 -19.65 11.23 12.97
CA ASP A 113 -20.79 11.62 12.16
C ASP A 113 -21.86 10.52 12.14
N VAL A 114 -22.89 10.77 12.88
CA VAL A 114 -24.07 9.93 13.01
C VAL A 114 -24.72 9.57 11.66
N LYS A 115 -24.82 10.55 10.76
CA LYS A 115 -25.49 10.33 9.46
C LYS A 115 -24.62 9.43 8.56
N ALA A 116 -23.33 9.61 8.61
CA ALA A 116 -22.37 8.77 7.90
C ALA A 116 -22.44 7.32 8.41
N ALA A 117 -22.43 7.14 9.73
CA ALA A 117 -22.53 5.82 10.36
C ALA A 117 -23.88 5.13 10.06
N ASP A 118 -24.99 5.87 10.11
CA ASP A 118 -26.32 5.32 9.79
C ASP A 118 -26.41 4.93 8.30
N ALA A 119 -25.83 5.72 7.38
CA ALA A 119 -25.79 5.37 5.97
C ALA A 119 -25.08 4.03 5.72
N VAL A 120 -23.93 3.79 6.40
CA VAL A 120 -23.25 2.48 6.32
C VAL A 120 -24.14 1.36 6.84
N ARG A 121 -24.77 1.53 8.01
CA ARG A 121 -25.65 0.51 8.59
C ARG A 121 -26.82 0.16 7.69
N ASP A 122 -27.49 1.19 7.17
CA ASP A 122 -28.70 1.02 6.35
C ASP A 122 -28.40 0.39 4.99
N MET A 123 -27.25 0.73 4.38
CA MET A 123 -26.91 0.28 3.03
C MET A 123 -26.14 -1.04 2.99
N THR A 124 -25.47 -1.43 4.08
CA THR A 124 -24.62 -2.64 4.11
C THR A 124 -25.05 -3.67 5.14
N GLY A 125 -25.90 -3.29 6.09
CA GLY A 125 -26.26 -4.12 7.24
C GLY A 125 -25.14 -4.28 8.27
N ALA A 126 -24.08 -3.48 8.19
CA ALA A 126 -22.89 -3.64 9.03
C ALA A 126 -23.09 -3.12 10.46
N ARG A 127 -22.43 -3.80 11.40
CA ARG A 127 -22.22 -3.31 12.77
C ARG A 127 -20.86 -2.60 12.83
N LEU A 128 -20.85 -1.33 13.25
CA LEU A 128 -19.65 -0.50 13.29
C LEU A 128 -18.93 -0.63 14.64
N CYS A 129 -17.58 -0.64 14.60
CA CYS A 129 -16.70 -0.67 15.77
C CYS A 129 -15.35 -0.01 15.44
N LEU A 130 -14.50 0.22 16.44
CA LEU A 130 -13.09 0.60 16.22
C LEU A 130 -12.19 -0.63 16.06
N SER A 131 -12.54 -1.72 16.74
CA SER A 131 -11.88 -3.03 16.63
C SER A 131 -12.87 -4.15 16.92
N ALA A 132 -12.56 -5.38 16.47
CA ALA A 132 -13.39 -6.54 16.71
C ALA A 132 -12.56 -7.73 17.22
N ASP A 133 -13.15 -8.51 18.14
CA ASP A 133 -12.66 -9.82 18.53
C ASP A 133 -13.57 -10.89 17.90
N LEU A 134 -13.02 -11.66 16.97
CA LEU A 134 -13.70 -12.81 16.40
C LEU A 134 -13.52 -14.01 17.33
N ILE A 135 -14.61 -14.54 17.84
CA ILE A 135 -14.63 -15.72 18.70
C ILE A 135 -15.06 -16.90 17.83
N LEU A 136 -14.10 -17.76 17.48
CA LEU A 136 -14.37 -18.94 16.66
C LEU A 136 -15.14 -19.99 17.45
N GLY A 137 -15.81 -20.90 16.76
CA GLY A 137 -16.64 -21.93 17.37
C GLY A 137 -15.90 -22.88 18.36
N ASP A 138 -14.58 -22.89 18.35
CA ASP A 138 -13.71 -23.59 19.29
C ASP A 138 -13.17 -22.72 20.44
N GLY A 139 -13.62 -21.48 20.51
CA GLY A 139 -13.26 -20.50 21.54
C GLY A 139 -11.97 -19.73 21.27
N ARG A 140 -11.27 -19.97 20.18
CA ARG A 140 -10.10 -19.17 19.78
C ARG A 140 -10.52 -17.76 19.43
N LYS A 141 -9.69 -16.78 19.86
CA LYS A 141 -9.93 -15.36 19.60
C LYS A 141 -8.96 -14.81 18.57
N ILE A 142 -9.47 -14.02 17.62
CA ILE A 142 -8.69 -13.31 16.62
C ILE A 142 -9.08 -11.85 16.69
N ARG A 143 -8.10 -10.96 16.92
CA ARG A 143 -8.29 -9.53 16.90
C ARG A 143 -8.26 -9.00 15.46
N VAL A 144 -9.21 -8.13 15.11
CA VAL A 144 -9.22 -7.38 13.86
C VAL A 144 -9.23 -5.89 14.18
N GLU A 145 -8.26 -5.17 13.65
CA GLU A 145 -8.13 -3.71 13.72
C GLU A 145 -7.75 -3.20 12.33
N HIS A 146 -8.05 -1.93 12.00
CA HIS A 146 -7.58 -1.42 10.70
C HIS A 146 -6.04 -1.38 10.65
N GLY A 147 -5.37 -0.92 11.68
CA GLY A 147 -3.91 -0.86 11.75
C GLY A 147 -3.33 0.55 11.84
N HIS A 148 -4.10 1.58 11.50
CA HIS A 148 -3.67 2.98 11.63
C HIS A 148 -3.31 3.36 13.07
N GLN A 149 -3.86 2.66 14.06
CA GLN A 149 -3.55 2.81 15.48
C GLN A 149 -2.07 2.56 15.80
N LEU A 150 -1.38 1.82 14.92
CA LEU A 150 0.03 1.46 15.05
C LEU A 150 0.96 2.39 14.25
N ASP A 151 0.38 3.33 13.51
CA ASP A 151 1.09 4.31 12.69
C ASP A 151 1.10 5.68 13.38
N PRO A 152 2.26 6.20 13.83
CA PRO A 152 2.36 7.49 14.50
C PRO A 152 1.85 8.69 13.69
N TYR A 153 1.78 8.56 12.37
CA TYR A 153 1.33 9.64 11.48
C TYR A 153 -0.18 9.62 11.26
N ASN A 154 -0.84 8.49 11.49
CA ASN A 154 -2.26 8.28 11.20
C ASN A 154 -3.09 7.89 12.44
N CYS A 155 -2.47 7.68 13.62
CA CYS A 155 -3.22 7.35 14.83
C CYS A 155 -3.96 8.58 15.39
N PHE A 156 -5.18 8.35 15.87
CA PHE A 156 -5.99 9.34 16.60
C PHE A 156 -5.78 9.20 18.10
N HIS A 157 -5.86 10.30 18.83
CA HIS A 157 -5.97 10.28 20.29
C HIS A 157 -7.39 9.90 20.72
N ASP A 158 -8.38 10.42 20.00
CA ASP A 158 -9.80 10.11 20.18
C ASP A 158 -10.50 10.13 18.82
N PRO A 159 -10.72 8.98 18.17
CA PRO A 159 -11.33 8.90 16.83
C PRO A 159 -12.78 9.43 16.79
N ARG A 160 -13.42 9.64 17.95
CA ARG A 160 -14.76 10.24 18.04
C ARG A 160 -14.74 11.76 18.08
N ASN A 161 -13.56 12.35 18.15
CA ASN A 161 -13.40 13.80 18.15
C ASN A 161 -13.11 14.30 16.72
N ALA A 162 -14.07 14.95 16.10
CA ALA A 162 -13.92 15.53 14.75
C ALA A 162 -12.75 16.52 14.60
N LEU A 163 -12.21 17.04 15.69
CA LEU A 163 -11.07 17.97 15.70
C LEU A 163 -9.71 17.27 15.90
N ASP A 164 -9.72 15.97 16.18
CA ASP A 164 -8.50 15.17 16.31
C ASP A 164 -8.10 14.65 14.92
N THR A 165 -7.28 15.46 14.23
CA THR A 165 -6.82 15.15 12.89
C THR A 165 -5.33 14.78 12.90
N PRO A 166 -4.96 13.52 12.63
CA PRO A 166 -3.57 13.11 12.51
C PRO A 166 -2.82 13.87 11.41
N ILE A 167 -1.50 13.98 11.54
CA ILE A 167 -0.66 14.70 10.58
C ILE A 167 -0.75 14.11 9.17
N GLY A 168 -0.97 12.80 9.05
CA GLY A 168 -1.19 12.11 7.78
C GLY A 168 -2.37 12.69 6.99
N HIS A 169 -3.46 13.08 7.66
CA HIS A 169 -4.62 13.71 7.04
C HIS A 169 -4.27 15.04 6.35
N HIS A 170 -3.47 15.88 7.02
CA HIS A 170 -3.01 17.14 6.44
C HIS A 170 -2.08 16.91 5.24
N ILE A 171 -1.24 15.88 5.30
CA ILE A 171 -0.38 15.52 4.17
C ILE A 171 -1.23 15.11 2.97
N VAL A 172 -2.20 14.22 3.15
CA VAL A 172 -3.06 13.74 2.05
C VAL A 172 -3.93 14.88 1.48
N ARG A 173 -4.55 15.68 2.32
CA ARG A 173 -5.48 16.75 1.89
C ARG A 173 -4.78 17.98 1.31
N GLU A 174 -3.63 18.37 1.85
CA GLU A 174 -3.04 19.67 1.54
C GLU A 174 -1.73 19.57 0.76
N VAL A 175 -0.92 18.55 1.01
CA VAL A 175 0.43 18.46 0.47
C VAL A 175 0.44 17.65 -0.84
N VAL A 176 -0.16 16.48 -0.85
CA VAL A 176 -0.16 15.57 -2.00
C VAL A 176 -0.76 16.21 -3.25
N PRO A 177 -1.94 16.87 -3.21
CA PRO A 177 -2.50 17.51 -4.40
C PRO A 177 -1.62 18.65 -4.96
N LYS A 178 -0.95 19.39 -4.08
CA LYS A 178 0.00 20.45 -4.51
C LYS A 178 1.22 19.87 -5.21
N ILE A 179 1.74 18.76 -4.69
CA ILE A 179 2.89 18.06 -5.30
C ILE A 179 2.50 17.50 -6.67
N GLU A 180 1.34 16.89 -6.81
CA GLU A 180 0.86 16.34 -8.08
C GLU A 180 0.63 17.47 -9.11
N TRP A 181 0.04 18.58 -8.70
CA TRP A 181 -0.13 19.76 -9.55
C TRP A 181 1.22 20.35 -10.01
N LEU A 182 2.17 20.53 -9.10
CA LEU A 182 3.53 21.01 -9.43
C LEU A 182 4.28 20.00 -10.30
N GLY A 183 4.02 18.74 -10.12
CA GLY A 183 4.66 17.64 -10.85
C GLY A 183 4.24 17.52 -12.32
N GLN A 184 3.19 18.23 -12.77
CA GLN A 184 2.72 18.21 -14.17
C GLN A 184 2.55 16.78 -14.70
N GLY A 185 1.95 15.89 -13.93
CA GLY A 185 1.63 14.50 -14.28
C GLY A 185 2.80 13.50 -14.23
N TRP A 186 4.03 13.93 -13.92
CA TRP A 186 5.14 12.96 -13.81
C TRP A 186 5.25 12.30 -12.43
N VAL A 187 4.63 12.88 -11.40
CA VAL A 187 4.49 12.31 -10.05
C VAL A 187 3.08 11.77 -9.79
N ASP A 188 2.29 11.58 -10.84
CA ASP A 188 0.96 10.99 -10.71
C ASP A 188 1.02 9.63 -10.01
N GLY A 189 0.05 9.40 -9.13
CA GLY A 189 -0.01 8.20 -8.31
C GLY A 189 0.80 8.28 -7.02
N ALA A 190 1.25 9.47 -6.62
CA ALA A 190 1.93 9.66 -5.34
C ALA A 190 1.02 9.31 -4.15
N HIS A 191 -0.28 9.59 -4.26
CA HIS A 191 -1.30 9.24 -3.26
C HIS A 191 -1.64 7.75 -3.20
N GLU A 192 -1.28 6.98 -4.24
CA GLU A 192 -1.49 5.53 -4.32
C GLU A 192 -0.25 4.73 -3.87
N MET A 193 0.76 5.39 -3.33
CA MET A 193 1.98 4.69 -2.91
C MET A 193 1.71 3.77 -1.74
N ALA A 194 2.10 2.49 -1.90
CA ALA A 194 2.04 1.51 -0.83
C ALA A 194 2.92 1.89 0.36
N ASP A 195 4.04 2.58 0.10
CA ASP A 195 4.98 3.05 1.12
C ASP A 195 5.25 4.54 0.94
N PRO A 196 4.64 5.42 1.77
CA PRO A 196 4.92 6.86 1.73
C PRO A 196 6.38 7.20 2.00
N THR A 197 7.13 6.37 2.73
CA THR A 197 8.56 6.59 3.00
C THR A 197 9.42 6.41 1.73
N ASP A 198 8.90 5.72 0.73
CA ASP A 198 9.52 5.56 -0.59
C ASP A 198 9.33 6.79 -1.52
N PHE A 199 8.61 7.82 -1.07
CA PHE A 199 8.34 9.01 -1.90
C PHE A 199 9.60 9.64 -2.52
N PRO A 200 10.74 9.82 -1.82
CA PRO A 200 11.96 10.32 -2.45
C PRO A 200 12.48 9.39 -3.56
N SER A 201 12.37 8.08 -3.35
CA SER A 201 12.73 7.06 -4.34
C SER A 201 11.82 7.07 -5.54
N PHE A 202 10.51 7.22 -5.31
CA PHE A 202 9.50 7.38 -6.35
C PHE A 202 9.78 8.58 -7.24
N VAL A 203 9.99 9.77 -6.63
CA VAL A 203 10.30 11.01 -7.36
C VAL A 203 11.59 10.84 -8.17
N GLY A 204 12.66 10.31 -7.57
CA GLY A 204 13.93 10.05 -8.25
C GLY A 204 13.78 9.09 -9.44
N SER A 205 13.02 8.02 -9.26
CA SER A 205 12.72 7.05 -10.32
C SER A 205 11.92 7.68 -11.47
N ARG A 206 10.84 8.37 -11.16
CA ARG A 206 10.02 9.08 -12.14
C ARG A 206 10.81 10.13 -12.91
N MET A 207 11.71 10.84 -12.23
CA MET A 207 12.62 11.78 -12.89
C MET A 207 13.52 11.07 -13.90
N VAL A 208 14.14 9.95 -13.52
CA VAL A 208 15.02 9.17 -14.40
C VAL A 208 14.27 8.60 -15.60
N TYR A 209 13.15 7.90 -15.38
CA TYR A 209 12.46 7.16 -16.45
C TYR A 209 11.53 8.00 -17.30
N ARG A 210 10.99 9.10 -16.78
CA ARG A 210 9.98 9.91 -17.48
C ARG A 210 10.49 11.25 -17.96
N LYS A 211 11.39 11.92 -17.22
CA LYS A 211 11.91 13.26 -17.60
C LYS A 211 13.29 13.19 -18.23
N LEU A 212 14.26 12.50 -17.61
CA LEU A 212 15.63 12.47 -18.10
C LEU A 212 15.71 11.76 -19.46
N GLY A 213 15.12 10.58 -19.59
CA GLY A 213 15.14 9.80 -20.83
C GLY A 213 14.54 10.53 -22.03
N ARG A 214 13.63 11.49 -21.80
CA ARG A 214 12.92 12.21 -22.86
C ARG A 214 13.51 13.59 -23.18
N ARG A 215 14.08 14.27 -22.18
CA ARG A 215 14.62 15.64 -22.35
C ARG A 215 16.13 15.70 -22.45
N LEU A 216 16.86 14.70 -22.00
CA LEU A 216 18.31 14.72 -21.91
C LEU A 216 19.00 13.80 -22.93
N TRP A 217 18.28 13.33 -23.98
CA TRP A 217 18.89 12.58 -25.09
C TRP A 217 20.04 13.37 -25.72
N TRP A 218 19.99 14.69 -25.71
CA TRP A 218 21.05 15.58 -26.19
C TRP A 218 22.34 15.48 -25.38
N LEU A 219 22.28 15.10 -24.07
CA LEU A 219 23.48 14.83 -23.26
C LEU A 219 24.26 13.62 -23.79
N ILE A 220 23.62 12.75 -24.52
CA ILE A 220 24.26 11.62 -25.23
C ILE A 220 24.57 12.01 -26.67
N ALA A 221 23.60 12.62 -27.35
CA ALA A 221 23.72 12.93 -28.77
C ALA A 221 24.80 13.99 -29.09
N ILE A 222 24.92 15.05 -28.24
CA ILE A 222 25.91 16.10 -28.47
C ILE A 222 27.35 15.59 -28.26
N PRO A 223 27.71 14.95 -27.11
CA PRO A 223 29.06 14.36 -26.98
C PRO A 223 29.37 13.33 -28.04
N LEU A 224 28.40 12.47 -28.38
CA LEU A 224 28.58 11.49 -29.45
C LEU A 224 28.86 12.17 -30.81
N ALA A 225 28.09 13.18 -31.17
CA ALA A 225 28.30 13.96 -32.37
C ALA A 225 29.69 14.62 -32.39
N ILE A 226 30.10 15.21 -31.26
CA ILE A 226 31.43 15.82 -31.11
C ILE A 226 32.53 14.75 -31.30
N LEU A 227 32.41 13.58 -30.66
CA LEU A 227 33.37 12.50 -30.80
C LEU A 227 33.48 11.99 -32.22
N VAL A 228 32.37 11.83 -32.92
CA VAL A 228 32.33 11.44 -34.35
C VAL A 228 32.99 12.53 -35.21
N LEU A 229 32.64 13.82 -34.99
CA LEU A 229 33.20 14.94 -35.75
C LEU A 229 34.72 15.08 -35.54
N LEU A 230 35.22 14.84 -34.33
CA LEU A 230 36.68 14.89 -34.04
C LEU A 230 37.48 13.78 -34.78
N ARG A 231 36.83 12.71 -35.20
CA ARG A 231 37.46 11.67 -36.02
C ARG A 231 37.69 12.05 -37.46
N ILE A 232 36.87 12.99 -38.01
CA ILE A 232 37.00 13.41 -39.40
C ILE A 232 38.37 14.04 -39.68
N PRO A 233 38.90 15.04 -38.91
CA PRO A 233 40.22 15.58 -39.08
C PRO A 233 41.33 14.55 -38.93
N VAL A 234 41.18 13.60 -37.97
CA VAL A 234 42.17 12.52 -37.76
C VAL A 234 42.23 11.61 -38.96
N LEU A 235 41.11 11.16 -39.53
CA LEU A 235 41.07 10.37 -40.76
C LEU A 235 41.62 11.13 -41.98
N SER A 236 41.32 12.43 -42.07
CA SER A 236 41.88 13.30 -43.13
C SER A 236 43.41 13.45 -43.02
N SER A 237 43.93 13.59 -41.79
CA SER A 237 45.38 13.67 -41.55
C SER A 237 46.07 12.36 -41.89
N ILE A 238 45.46 11.21 -41.60
CA ILE A 238 45.99 9.88 -41.93
C ILE A 238 46.03 9.72 -43.48
N ARG A 239 44.96 10.15 -44.17
CA ARG A 239 44.92 10.12 -45.64
C ARG A 239 46.04 10.90 -46.26
N THR A 240 46.32 12.11 -45.77
CA THR A 240 47.39 12.97 -46.32
C THR A 240 48.79 12.42 -46.06
N ARG A 241 48.97 11.74 -44.90
CA ARG A 241 50.28 11.24 -44.53
C ARG A 241 50.59 9.83 -45.03
N TYR A 242 49.52 9.05 -45.26
CA TYR A 242 49.61 7.65 -45.66
C TYR A 242 48.53 7.34 -46.73
N PRO A 243 48.66 7.82 -48.00
CA PRO A 243 47.63 7.74 -49.02
C PRO A 243 47.27 6.32 -49.45
N ASP A 244 48.22 5.39 -49.34
CA ASP A 244 48.09 4.00 -49.79
C ASP A 244 47.71 3.02 -48.69
N THR A 245 47.20 3.52 -47.58
CA THR A 245 46.80 2.66 -46.45
C THR A 245 45.36 2.18 -46.57
N ASP A 246 45.11 0.92 -46.19
CA ASP A 246 43.75 0.33 -46.12
C ASP A 246 42.82 1.05 -45.17
N ILE A 247 43.33 1.81 -44.24
CA ILE A 247 42.57 2.62 -43.25
C ILE A 247 41.61 3.58 -43.98
N TRP A 248 42.03 4.16 -45.12
CA TRP A 248 41.19 5.05 -45.89
C TRP A 248 40.06 4.31 -46.64
N VAL A 249 40.33 3.10 -47.09
CA VAL A 249 39.31 2.25 -47.73
C VAL A 249 38.22 1.88 -46.74
N HIS A 250 38.61 1.53 -45.52
CA HIS A 250 37.70 1.14 -44.45
C HIS A 250 37.21 2.30 -43.58
N ARG A 251 37.31 3.56 -44.01
CA ARG A 251 36.92 4.75 -43.26
C ARG A 251 35.49 4.71 -42.71
N GLY A 252 34.55 4.14 -43.45
CA GLY A 252 33.16 4.00 -43.03
C GLY A 252 32.97 3.04 -41.86
N GLU A 253 33.70 1.95 -41.89
CA GLU A 253 33.71 0.94 -40.81
C GLU A 253 34.37 1.49 -39.55
N ILE A 254 35.51 2.19 -39.69
CA ILE A 254 36.23 2.82 -38.56
C ILE A 254 35.34 3.87 -37.88
N LEU A 255 34.64 4.70 -38.66
CA LEU A 255 33.69 5.67 -38.11
C LEU A 255 32.51 4.99 -37.43
N GLY A 256 31.96 3.93 -38.04
CA GLY A 256 30.83 3.19 -37.52
C GLY A 256 31.16 2.44 -36.21
N TYR A 257 32.23 1.64 -36.21
CA TYR A 257 32.66 0.93 -34.99
C TYR A 257 33.11 1.90 -33.90
N GLY A 258 33.76 3.01 -34.26
CA GLY A 258 34.13 4.05 -33.33
C GLY A 258 32.92 4.73 -32.71
N ALA A 259 31.88 5.02 -33.47
CA ALA A 259 30.64 5.61 -32.95
C ALA A 259 29.91 4.64 -32.02
N ILE A 260 29.90 3.34 -32.34
CA ILE A 260 29.32 2.33 -31.45
C ILE A 260 30.10 2.26 -30.13
N ALA A 261 31.43 2.24 -30.18
CA ALA A 261 32.26 2.21 -28.97
C ALA A 261 32.03 3.47 -28.08
N ASP A 262 31.92 4.65 -28.70
CA ASP A 262 31.63 5.89 -27.97
C ASP A 262 30.23 5.88 -27.36
N LEU A 263 29.23 5.35 -28.07
CA LEU A 263 27.88 5.20 -27.56
C LEU A 263 27.83 4.29 -26.35
N VAL A 264 28.53 3.15 -26.40
CA VAL A 264 28.62 2.21 -25.29
C VAL A 264 29.33 2.86 -24.10
N MET A 265 30.47 3.53 -24.32
CA MET A 265 31.19 4.24 -23.26
C MET A 265 30.33 5.30 -22.61
N LEU A 266 29.62 6.12 -23.41
CA LEU A 266 28.75 7.18 -22.92
C LEU A 266 27.57 6.62 -22.14
N ALA A 267 26.97 5.52 -22.60
CA ALA A 267 25.90 4.81 -21.90
C ALA A 267 26.37 4.30 -20.52
N VAL A 268 27.61 3.75 -20.44
CA VAL A 268 28.20 3.31 -19.17
C VAL A 268 28.41 4.49 -18.22
N VAL A 269 28.94 5.62 -18.71
CA VAL A 269 29.12 6.83 -17.88
C VAL A 269 27.78 7.34 -17.36
N VAL A 270 26.77 7.42 -18.22
CA VAL A 270 25.41 7.86 -17.81
C VAL A 270 24.83 6.89 -16.78
N ALA A 271 25.02 5.57 -16.95
CA ALA A 271 24.55 4.57 -15.99
C ALA A 271 25.25 4.72 -14.62
N ILE A 272 26.57 4.98 -14.61
CA ILE A 272 27.33 5.23 -13.38
C ILE A 272 26.84 6.49 -12.66
N LEU A 273 26.63 7.59 -13.41
CA LEU A 273 26.13 8.84 -12.84
C LEU A 273 24.70 8.69 -12.29
N ALA A 274 23.84 8.04 -13.06
CA ALA A 274 22.46 7.73 -12.62
C ALA A 274 22.48 6.86 -11.35
N ARG A 275 23.35 5.85 -11.29
CA ARG A 275 23.53 5.01 -10.09
C ARG A 275 24.01 5.83 -8.89
N ARG A 276 24.98 6.73 -9.07
CA ARG A 276 25.46 7.59 -7.97
C ARG A 276 24.37 8.55 -7.48
N ALA A 277 23.67 9.21 -8.40
CA ALA A 277 22.53 10.07 -8.06
C ALA A 277 21.46 9.28 -7.30
N TRP A 278 21.15 8.07 -7.75
CA TRP A 278 20.23 7.16 -7.06
C TRP A 278 20.69 6.81 -5.64
N LEU A 279 21.94 6.43 -5.46
CA LEU A 279 22.50 6.09 -4.14
C LEU A 279 22.44 7.29 -3.19
N SER A 280 22.63 8.51 -3.69
CA SER A 280 22.52 9.73 -2.90
C SER A 280 21.05 10.01 -2.49
N ILE A 281 20.09 9.82 -3.41
CA ILE A 281 18.67 9.99 -3.13
C ILE A 281 18.18 8.91 -2.15
N SER A 282 18.57 7.66 -2.36
CA SER A 282 18.19 6.55 -1.48
C SER A 282 18.78 6.65 -0.07
N ALA A 283 19.90 7.36 0.09
CA ALA A 283 20.47 7.64 1.41
C ALA A 283 19.67 8.70 2.19
N LEU A 284 18.85 9.51 1.50
CA LEU A 284 17.96 10.48 2.12
C LEU A 284 16.61 9.88 2.53
N ALA A 285 16.29 8.69 2.04
CA ALA A 285 15.08 7.98 2.45
C ALA A 285 15.21 7.57 3.92
N LEU A 286 14.20 7.94 4.72
CA LEU A 286 14.11 7.59 6.14
C LEU A 286 14.27 6.07 6.29
N ASP A 287 15.20 5.64 7.16
CA ASP A 287 15.73 4.27 7.20
C ASP A 287 14.81 3.31 8.00
N GLU A 288 13.50 3.39 7.82
CA GLU A 288 12.56 2.39 8.36
C GLU A 288 12.54 1.08 7.55
N ARG A 289 13.25 1.02 6.43
CA ARG A 289 13.33 -0.13 5.51
C ARG A 289 13.90 -1.42 6.11
N GLY A 290 14.42 -1.37 7.35
CA GLY A 290 15.02 -2.55 8.00
C GLY A 290 14.00 -3.61 8.41
N TYR A 291 12.75 -3.25 8.67
CA TYR A 291 11.75 -4.10 9.33
C TYR A 291 10.52 -4.40 8.47
N GLY A 292 10.34 -3.73 7.33
CA GLY A 292 9.13 -3.82 6.50
C GLY A 292 7.93 -3.09 7.10
N GLN A 293 6.96 -2.74 6.27
CA GLN A 293 5.81 -1.91 6.61
C GLN A 293 4.93 -2.49 7.71
N ASN A 294 4.81 -3.81 7.79
CA ASN A 294 3.99 -4.50 8.77
C ASN A 294 4.72 -4.79 10.10
N HIS A 295 5.88 -4.15 10.38
CA HIS A 295 6.67 -4.48 11.57
C HIS A 295 5.90 -4.20 12.88
N ALA A 296 5.29 -3.04 13.02
CA ALA A 296 4.52 -2.67 14.21
C ALA A 296 3.33 -3.62 14.40
N ALA A 297 2.65 -3.98 13.31
CA ALA A 297 1.53 -4.92 13.34
C ALA A 297 1.96 -6.35 13.70
N ARG A 298 3.13 -6.81 13.24
CA ARG A 298 3.70 -8.10 13.66
C ARG A 298 4.08 -8.11 15.15
N GLN A 299 4.60 -7.00 15.66
CA GLN A 299 4.87 -6.86 17.09
C GLN A 299 3.57 -6.91 17.89
N ARG A 300 2.54 -6.16 17.47
CA ARG A 300 1.20 -6.20 18.07
C ARG A 300 0.62 -7.61 18.07
N ALA A 301 0.76 -8.34 16.97
CA ALA A 301 0.34 -9.73 16.87
C ALA A 301 1.04 -10.64 17.90
N ALA A 302 2.36 -10.46 18.08
CA ALA A 302 3.12 -11.23 19.06
C ALA A 302 2.65 -10.93 20.49
N ASP A 303 2.36 -9.69 20.81
CA ASP A 303 1.85 -9.28 22.13
C ASP A 303 0.45 -9.86 22.36
N LEU A 304 -0.46 -9.77 21.40
CA LEU A 304 -1.81 -10.36 21.48
C LEU A 304 -1.77 -11.89 21.63
N VAL A 305 -0.87 -12.56 20.91
CA VAL A 305 -0.71 -14.02 21.03
C VAL A 305 -0.17 -14.39 22.42
N ALA A 306 0.70 -13.57 23.02
CA ALA A 306 1.14 -13.77 24.40
C ALA A 306 -0.01 -13.57 25.41
N ASP A 307 -0.98 -12.71 25.08
CA ASP A 307 -2.20 -12.47 25.85
C ASP A 307 -3.32 -13.51 25.60
N GLY A 308 -3.02 -14.56 24.81
CA GLY A 308 -3.93 -15.69 24.57
C GLY A 308 -4.79 -15.59 23.30
N TYR A 309 -4.56 -14.60 22.44
CA TYR A 309 -5.17 -14.56 21.11
C TYR A 309 -4.53 -15.59 20.17
N HIS A 310 -5.30 -16.05 19.20
CA HIS A 310 -4.82 -16.98 18.18
C HIS A 310 -4.30 -16.29 16.93
N GLY A 311 -4.72 -15.06 16.69
CA GLY A 311 -4.29 -14.28 15.54
C GLY A 311 -4.62 -12.81 15.64
N PHE A 312 -4.00 -12.05 14.76
CA PHE A 312 -4.25 -10.64 14.54
C PHE A 312 -4.34 -10.35 13.05
N ILE A 313 -5.40 -9.65 12.62
CA ILE A 313 -5.62 -9.24 11.24
C ILE A 313 -5.68 -7.72 11.18
N SER A 314 -4.98 -7.12 10.22
CA SER A 314 -5.02 -5.68 9.95
C SER A 314 -5.04 -5.36 8.45
N GLY A 315 -5.20 -4.10 8.09
CA GLY A 315 -5.02 -3.48 6.79
C GLY A 315 -3.99 -2.37 6.82
N HIS A 316 -4.37 -1.16 6.35
CA HIS A 316 -3.70 0.13 6.43
C HIS A 316 -2.43 0.28 5.59
N THR A 317 -1.53 -0.68 5.61
CA THR A 317 -0.24 -0.55 4.90
C THR A 317 -0.34 -0.93 3.43
N HIS A 318 -1.46 -1.44 2.95
CA HIS A 318 -1.69 -1.98 1.60
C HIS A 318 -0.69 -3.09 1.21
N HIS A 319 -0.03 -3.69 2.21
CA HIS A 319 1.00 -4.70 1.97
C HIS A 319 0.53 -6.06 2.48
N PRO A 320 -0.06 -6.89 1.59
CA PRO A 320 -0.64 -8.17 1.99
C PRO A 320 0.42 -9.10 2.56
N GLU A 321 0.14 -9.65 3.72
CA GLU A 321 1.05 -10.57 4.43
C GLU A 321 0.27 -11.59 5.24
N LEU A 322 0.79 -12.80 5.31
CA LEU A 322 0.39 -13.80 6.27
C LEU A 322 1.64 -14.42 6.88
N ALA A 323 1.83 -14.23 8.17
CA ALA A 323 3.03 -14.64 8.87
C ALA A 323 2.68 -15.46 10.13
N ALA A 324 3.42 -16.55 10.38
CA ALA A 324 3.29 -17.31 11.61
C ALA A 324 3.93 -16.52 12.78
N THR A 325 3.28 -16.58 13.94
CA THR A 325 3.83 -16.21 15.25
C THR A 325 4.15 -17.46 16.07
N ALA A 326 4.60 -17.30 17.31
CA ALA A 326 4.99 -18.45 18.16
C ALA A 326 3.84 -19.45 18.39
N ALA A 327 2.58 -18.99 18.51
CA ALA A 327 1.41 -19.81 18.78
C ALA A 327 0.16 -19.38 18.01
N GLY A 328 0.34 -18.61 16.93
CA GLY A 328 -0.77 -18.11 16.14
C GLY A 328 -0.28 -17.47 14.85
N PHE A 329 -0.99 -16.44 14.34
CA PHE A 329 -0.63 -15.79 13.10
C PHE A 329 -0.87 -14.26 13.14
N TYR A 330 -0.19 -13.59 12.24
CA TYR A 330 -0.48 -12.25 11.79
C TYR A 330 -0.93 -12.27 10.33
N ALA A 331 -1.96 -11.52 9.98
CA ALA A 331 -2.33 -11.29 8.60
C ALA A 331 -2.56 -9.79 8.34
N ASN A 332 -2.13 -9.32 7.16
CA ASN A 332 -2.56 -8.06 6.59
C ASN A 332 -3.39 -8.37 5.34
N SER A 333 -4.62 -7.88 5.30
CA SER A 333 -5.55 -8.14 4.20
C SER A 333 -5.12 -7.47 2.88
N GLY A 334 -4.08 -6.64 2.90
CA GLY A 334 -3.66 -5.88 1.73
C GLY A 334 -4.64 -4.77 1.40
N SER A 335 -4.93 -4.59 0.11
CA SER A 335 -5.90 -3.60 -0.35
C SER A 335 -6.77 -4.13 -1.47
N CYS A 336 -7.89 -3.43 -1.73
CA CYS A 336 -8.77 -3.71 -2.88
C CYS A 336 -8.83 -2.50 -3.83
N THR A 337 -7.72 -1.80 -3.99
CA THR A 337 -7.62 -0.57 -4.80
C THR A 337 -6.35 -0.57 -5.67
N SER A 338 -6.06 0.57 -6.31
CA SER A 338 -4.80 0.77 -7.02
C SER A 338 -3.68 1.12 -6.06
N VAL A 339 -2.53 0.51 -6.28
CA VAL A 339 -1.33 0.69 -5.46
C VAL A 339 -0.12 0.92 -6.36
N VAL A 340 0.70 1.91 -6.03
CA VAL A 340 1.98 2.17 -6.69
C VAL A 340 3.11 1.58 -5.87
N GLU A 341 3.83 0.63 -6.46
CA GLU A 341 4.89 -0.11 -5.78
C GLU A 341 6.23 0.01 -6.50
N GLY A 342 7.30 0.08 -5.73
CA GLY A 342 8.67 0.08 -6.22
C GLY A 342 9.18 -1.33 -6.54
N ILE A 343 9.25 -1.67 -7.82
CA ILE A 343 9.84 -2.94 -8.29
C ILE A 343 11.35 -2.76 -8.43
N GLY A 344 12.13 -3.58 -7.74
CA GLY A 344 13.59 -3.48 -7.70
C GLY A 344 14.24 -3.38 -9.09
N GLY A 345 15.15 -2.41 -9.25
CA GLY A 345 15.85 -2.12 -10.51
C GLY A 345 16.81 -3.23 -10.95
N ARG A 346 17.10 -3.28 -12.26
CA ARG A 346 18.14 -4.12 -12.86
C ARG A 346 19.40 -3.27 -13.09
N PHE A 347 20.55 -3.91 -13.10
CA PHE A 347 21.83 -3.28 -13.43
C PHE A 347 22.19 -2.04 -12.58
N GLY A 348 21.70 -1.96 -11.33
CA GLY A 348 21.91 -0.81 -10.46
C GLY A 348 21.11 0.43 -10.84
N LEU A 349 20.11 0.30 -11.71
CA LEU A 349 19.14 1.34 -12.01
C LEU A 349 18.16 1.50 -10.83
N PRO A 350 17.52 2.67 -10.67
CA PRO A 350 16.46 2.87 -9.70
C PRO A 350 15.34 1.83 -9.83
N PRO A 351 14.58 1.52 -8.76
CA PRO A 351 13.37 0.71 -8.89
C PRO A 351 12.39 1.38 -9.85
N ALA A 352 11.65 0.58 -10.61
CA ALA A 352 10.55 1.09 -11.42
C ALA A 352 9.29 1.12 -10.55
N TYR A 353 8.62 2.26 -10.46
CA TYR A 353 7.34 2.36 -9.76
C TYR A 353 6.21 2.09 -10.76
N VAL A 354 5.55 0.97 -10.56
CA VAL A 354 4.43 0.52 -11.39
C VAL A 354 3.14 0.58 -10.60
N ARG A 355 2.06 0.90 -11.29
CA ARG A 355 0.72 0.95 -10.73
C ARG A 355 0.06 -0.40 -10.94
N ASN A 356 -0.37 -1.03 -9.88
CA ASN A 356 -1.12 -2.29 -9.90
C ASN A 356 -2.47 -2.10 -9.23
N GLN A 357 -3.50 -2.76 -9.71
CA GLN A 357 -4.67 -3.03 -8.91
C GLN A 357 -4.39 -4.25 -8.06
N GLN A 358 -4.58 -4.15 -6.77
CA GLN A 358 -4.67 -5.28 -5.85
C GLN A 358 -6.14 -5.54 -5.53
N ILE A 359 -6.50 -6.81 -5.33
CA ILE A 359 -7.77 -7.24 -4.76
C ILE A 359 -7.42 -8.37 -3.81
N CYS A 360 -7.30 -8.06 -2.53
CA CYS A 360 -6.79 -8.97 -1.51
C CYS A 360 -7.79 -9.08 -0.36
N TRP A 361 -7.81 -10.27 0.26
CA TRP A 361 -8.56 -10.51 1.49
C TRP A 361 -7.97 -11.69 2.25
N VAL A 362 -8.32 -11.81 3.52
CA VAL A 362 -8.00 -12.96 4.36
C VAL A 362 -9.27 -13.80 4.55
N GLU A 363 -9.19 -15.08 4.22
CA GLU A 363 -10.22 -16.05 4.56
C GLU A 363 -9.75 -16.90 5.74
N LEU A 364 -10.64 -17.12 6.69
CA LEU A 364 -10.33 -18.02 7.78
C LEU A 364 -11.55 -18.87 8.16
N ASP A 365 -11.26 -20.05 8.61
CA ASP A 365 -12.18 -20.98 9.25
C ASP A 365 -11.54 -21.53 10.55
N THR A 366 -12.10 -22.60 11.11
CA THR A 366 -11.55 -23.24 12.31
C THR A 366 -10.23 -23.98 12.08
N GLU A 367 -9.81 -24.22 10.85
CA GLU A 367 -8.63 -25.04 10.54
C GLU A 367 -7.46 -24.20 10.02
N LYS A 368 -7.76 -23.15 9.23
CA LYS A 368 -6.75 -22.38 8.50
C LYS A 368 -7.12 -20.91 8.34
N ALA A 369 -6.09 -20.10 8.13
CA ALA A 369 -6.18 -18.76 7.57
C ALA A 369 -5.48 -18.76 6.21
N GLU A 370 -6.10 -18.13 5.21
CA GLU A 370 -5.58 -18.03 3.86
C GLU A 370 -5.57 -16.56 3.40
N LEU A 371 -4.46 -16.13 2.83
CA LEU A 371 -4.36 -14.85 2.15
C LEU A 371 -4.64 -15.07 0.67
N VAL A 372 -5.70 -14.46 0.16
CA VAL A 372 -6.11 -14.53 -1.24
C VAL A 372 -5.78 -13.21 -1.92
N SER A 373 -5.22 -13.26 -3.10
CA SER A 373 -4.82 -12.06 -3.84
C SER A 373 -5.02 -12.23 -5.33
N ALA A 374 -5.57 -11.20 -5.97
CA ALA A 374 -5.47 -10.94 -7.40
C ALA A 374 -4.65 -9.66 -7.62
N ARG A 375 -3.89 -9.60 -8.71
CA ARG A 375 -3.03 -8.45 -9.01
C ARG A 375 -2.93 -8.22 -10.50
N VAL A 376 -3.29 -7.02 -10.95
CA VAL A 376 -3.32 -6.64 -12.35
C VAL A 376 -2.53 -5.35 -12.55
N GLU A 377 -1.59 -5.33 -13.51
CA GLU A 377 -0.89 -4.10 -13.87
C GLU A 377 -1.84 -3.11 -14.55
N LEU A 378 -1.88 -1.90 -14.02
CA LEU A 378 -2.67 -0.81 -14.58
C LEU A 378 -1.86 -0.02 -15.63
N PRO A 379 -2.52 0.65 -16.58
CA PRO A 379 -1.86 1.52 -17.54
C PRO A 379 -1.07 2.64 -16.88
N GLY A 380 -0.03 3.13 -17.56
CA GLY A 380 0.75 4.30 -17.14
C GLY A 380 2.25 4.07 -17.04
N ALA A 381 2.73 2.83 -16.96
CA ALA A 381 4.16 2.54 -16.98
C ALA A 381 4.76 2.79 -18.37
N THR A 382 5.91 3.48 -18.42
CA THR A 382 6.67 3.68 -19.65
C THR A 382 7.33 2.38 -20.13
N ARG A 383 7.79 2.33 -21.39
CA ARG A 383 8.51 1.16 -21.91
C ARG A 383 9.75 0.81 -21.07
N MET A 384 10.43 1.83 -20.54
CA MET A 384 11.63 1.64 -19.72
C MET A 384 11.27 1.10 -18.33
N GLU A 385 10.24 1.64 -17.67
CA GLU A 385 9.73 1.14 -16.39
C GLU A 385 9.31 -0.33 -16.52
N ARG A 386 8.55 -0.69 -17.56
CA ARG A 386 8.16 -2.08 -17.84
C ARG A 386 9.37 -3.00 -18.11
N PHE A 387 10.38 -2.52 -18.82
CA PHE A 387 11.60 -3.31 -19.06
C PHE A 387 12.34 -3.60 -17.74
N VAL A 388 12.44 -2.61 -16.85
CA VAL A 388 13.10 -2.74 -15.55
C VAL A 388 12.31 -3.66 -14.61
N ALA A 389 10.98 -3.54 -14.60
CA ALA A 389 10.08 -4.36 -13.78
C ALA A 389 9.87 -5.79 -14.33
N ARG A 390 10.24 -6.07 -15.58
CA ARG A 390 9.94 -7.31 -16.28
C ARG A 390 10.36 -8.56 -15.50
N GLY A 391 9.39 -9.47 -15.27
CA GLY A 391 9.58 -10.74 -14.57
C GLY A 391 9.78 -10.58 -13.05
N ARG A 392 9.45 -9.41 -12.49
CA ARG A 392 9.48 -9.13 -11.04
C ARG A 392 8.17 -8.59 -10.50
N ASN A 393 7.19 -8.41 -11.34
CA ASN A 393 5.83 -7.99 -11.00
C ASN A 393 4.89 -9.15 -11.36
N PRO A 394 4.66 -10.14 -10.47
CA PRO A 394 3.76 -11.25 -10.74
C PRO A 394 2.32 -10.73 -10.84
N HIS A 395 1.57 -11.27 -11.79
CA HIS A 395 0.16 -10.95 -12.00
C HIS A 395 -0.69 -12.20 -11.91
N SER A 396 -1.90 -12.03 -11.39
CA SER A 396 -3.00 -12.98 -11.49
C SER A 396 -4.29 -12.19 -11.65
N ASP A 397 -4.98 -12.39 -12.76
CA ASP A 397 -6.26 -11.73 -13.05
C ASP A 397 -7.40 -12.27 -12.21
N ILE A 398 -7.21 -13.46 -11.65
CA ILE A 398 -8.16 -14.14 -10.77
C ILE A 398 -7.57 -14.23 -9.36
N PRO A 399 -8.41 -14.15 -8.32
CA PRO A 399 -7.98 -14.36 -6.95
C PRO A 399 -7.44 -15.77 -6.75
N VAL A 400 -6.24 -15.85 -6.18
CA VAL A 400 -5.58 -17.11 -5.83
C VAL A 400 -5.09 -17.05 -4.39
N CYS A 401 -5.08 -18.19 -3.69
CA CYS A 401 -4.44 -18.29 -2.41
C CYS A 401 -2.92 -18.13 -2.60
N VAL A 402 -2.35 -17.09 -2.00
CA VAL A 402 -0.91 -16.80 -2.07
C VAL A 402 -0.18 -17.25 -0.81
N ALA A 403 -0.91 -17.46 0.27
CA ALA A 403 -0.37 -17.89 1.56
C ALA A 403 -1.43 -18.59 2.38
N SER A 404 -1.03 -19.57 3.20
CA SER A 404 -1.90 -20.24 4.17
C SER A 404 -1.20 -20.45 5.51
N TRP A 405 -1.97 -20.43 6.59
CA TRP A 405 -1.52 -20.80 7.93
C TRP A 405 -2.55 -21.76 8.56
N PRO A 406 -2.15 -22.89 9.18
CA PRO A 406 -0.77 -23.40 9.23
C PRO A 406 -0.16 -23.56 7.83
N ALA A 407 1.14 -23.33 7.72
CA ALA A 407 1.84 -23.33 6.44
C ALA A 407 1.66 -24.67 5.71
N GLY A 408 1.14 -24.61 4.49
CA GLY A 408 1.18 -25.73 3.57
C GLY A 408 2.64 -26.06 3.15
N PRO A 409 2.88 -27.26 2.59
CA PRO A 409 4.23 -27.70 2.22
C PRO A 409 4.94 -26.82 1.20
N ASP A 410 4.23 -25.92 0.51
CA ASP A 410 4.73 -25.09 -0.60
C ASP A 410 4.96 -23.62 -0.26
N TRP A 411 4.91 -23.23 1.02
CA TRP A 411 5.17 -21.86 1.42
C TRP A 411 6.63 -21.47 1.15
N PRO A 412 6.95 -20.48 0.31
CA PRO A 412 8.32 -20.00 0.19
C PRO A 412 8.73 -19.35 1.51
N PRO A 413 9.80 -19.82 2.18
CA PRO A 413 10.28 -19.14 3.38
C PRO A 413 10.72 -17.72 3.02
N PRO A 414 10.57 -16.74 3.94
CA PRO A 414 11.01 -15.36 3.70
C PRO A 414 12.46 -15.36 3.27
N ASP A 415 12.80 -14.55 2.26
CA ASP A 415 14.11 -14.54 1.61
C ASP A 415 15.22 -14.34 2.64
N LYS A 416 15.87 -15.45 3.05
CA LYS A 416 16.97 -15.47 4.03
C LYS A 416 18.19 -14.63 3.62
N LYS A 417 18.22 -14.14 2.36
CA LYS A 417 19.28 -13.26 1.86
C LYS A 417 19.08 -11.80 2.27
N ALA A 418 17.84 -11.36 2.49
CA ALA A 418 17.53 -10.03 3.00
C ALA A 418 17.92 -9.87 4.48
N ALA A 419 17.70 -10.89 5.29
CA ALA A 419 17.97 -10.87 6.73
C ALA A 419 19.48 -10.91 7.09
N ARG A 420 20.37 -11.36 6.18
CA ARG A 420 21.80 -11.56 6.48
C ARG A 420 22.70 -10.34 6.26
N LYS A 421 22.21 -9.19 5.77
CA LYS A 421 23.06 -8.09 5.30
C LYS A 421 23.09 -6.83 6.15
N ARG A 422 22.41 -6.77 7.32
CA ARG A 422 22.47 -5.56 8.15
C ARG A 422 22.63 -5.86 9.63
N PRO A 423 23.55 -5.17 10.35
CA PRO A 423 23.55 -5.15 11.80
C PRO A 423 22.27 -4.46 12.28
N ALA A 424 21.66 -5.00 13.33
CA ALA A 424 20.47 -4.42 13.93
C ALA A 424 20.73 -2.94 14.33
N PRO A 425 19.92 -1.98 13.87
CA PRO A 425 20.02 -0.61 14.36
C PRO A 425 19.70 -0.56 15.85
N ARG A 426 20.46 0.24 16.61
CA ARG A 426 20.13 0.55 18.00
C ARG A 426 19.05 1.63 17.96
N TYR A 427 17.81 1.25 18.22
CA TYR A 427 16.73 2.21 18.37
C TYR A 427 16.76 2.88 19.74
N PRO A 428 16.39 4.18 19.84
CA PRO A 428 15.94 4.75 21.09
C PRO A 428 14.71 3.93 21.53
N GLN A 429 14.63 3.67 22.84
CA GLN A 429 13.48 2.98 23.44
C GLN A 429 12.18 3.61 22.94
N PRO A 430 11.15 2.84 22.54
CA PRO A 430 9.88 3.41 22.14
C PRO A 430 9.39 4.31 23.27
N GLN A 431 9.04 5.55 22.93
CA GLN A 431 8.27 6.37 23.85
C GLN A 431 7.03 5.54 24.16
N GLN A 432 6.76 5.36 25.46
CA GLN A 432 5.57 4.64 25.90
C GLN A 432 4.36 5.40 25.32
N PHE A 433 3.76 4.81 24.29
CA PHE A 433 2.45 5.28 23.83
C PHE A 433 1.47 5.16 25.01
N PRO A 434 0.51 6.09 25.13
CA PRO A 434 -0.48 5.99 26.19
C PRO A 434 -1.14 4.61 26.13
N PRO A 435 -1.29 3.95 27.28
CA PRO A 435 -1.87 2.62 27.29
C PRO A 435 -3.28 2.67 26.76
N ASN A 436 -3.60 1.68 25.93
CA ASN A 436 -4.94 1.23 25.52
C ASN A 436 -6.08 2.14 25.99
N TYR A 437 -7.02 2.42 25.09
CA TYR A 437 -8.33 2.98 25.44
C TYR A 437 -8.97 2.17 26.58
N GLY A 438 -8.54 2.44 27.81
CA GLY A 438 -9.19 1.96 29.02
C GLY A 438 -10.39 2.85 29.33
N PRO A 439 -11.41 2.34 30.06
CA PRO A 439 -12.58 3.11 30.39
C PRO A 439 -12.17 4.40 31.12
N ARG A 440 -12.66 5.56 30.67
CA ARG A 440 -12.47 6.86 31.34
C ARG A 440 -12.83 6.73 32.80
N PRO A 441 -12.03 7.32 33.71
CA PRO A 441 -12.53 7.58 35.05
C PRO A 441 -13.74 8.54 34.97
N PRO A 442 -14.75 8.38 35.84
CA PRO A 442 -15.98 9.16 35.79
C PRO A 442 -15.68 10.65 35.89
N ASP A 443 -16.33 11.40 35.04
CA ASP A 443 -16.26 12.84 34.87
C ASP A 443 -16.25 13.60 36.21
N GLN A 444 -15.12 14.18 36.59
CA GLN A 444 -15.07 15.18 37.64
C GLN A 444 -15.50 16.49 36.99
N GLY A 445 -16.77 16.85 37.18
CA GLY A 445 -17.36 18.08 36.71
C GLY A 445 -16.50 19.34 37.03
N PRO A 446 -16.76 20.46 36.33
CA PRO A 446 -15.93 21.64 36.35
C PRO A 446 -15.79 22.17 37.80
N ARG A 447 -14.56 22.38 38.26
CA ARG A 447 -14.28 23.03 39.54
C ARG A 447 -14.84 24.44 39.50
N PRO A 448 -15.52 24.87 40.58
CA PRO A 448 -15.98 26.26 40.70
C PRO A 448 -14.78 27.22 40.71
N PRO A 449 -14.95 28.45 40.21
CA PRO A 449 -13.88 29.45 40.18
C PRO A 449 -13.44 29.78 41.60
N GLN A 450 -12.14 29.80 41.83
CA GLN A 450 -11.57 30.30 43.07
C GLN A 450 -11.63 31.83 43.07
N ASP A 451 -12.28 32.43 44.06
CA ASP A 451 -12.28 33.87 44.29
C ASP A 451 -10.86 34.37 44.60
N PRO A 452 -10.45 35.50 44.01
CA PRO A 452 -9.20 36.15 44.39
C PRO A 452 -9.40 36.97 45.64
N SER A 453 -8.71 36.59 46.70
CA SER A 453 -8.47 37.46 47.88
C SER A 453 -7.05 37.96 47.88
#